data_e285cef71db0f55d5d636c48a62c8fb3
#
_entry.id   e285cef71db0f55d5d636c48a62c8fb3
#
_cell.length_a   1.000
_cell.length_b   1.000
_cell.length_c   1.000
_cell.angle_alpha   90.00
_cell.angle_beta   90.00
_cell.angle_gamma   90.00
#
_symmetry.space_group_name_H-M   'P 1'
#
loop_
_entity.id
_entity.type
_entity.pdbx_description
1 polymer ?
#
loop_
_entity_poly.entity_id
_entity_poly.type
_entity_poly.pdbx_seq_one_letter_code
_entity_poly.pdbx_strand_id
1 'polypeptide(L)'
;EVIGGLGGFGSCFSAAALKDMEEPVLVSGTDGVGTKLAIAQLLNRHNTVGEDLVAMCVDDIVPMGAEPLFFLDYVAVGKLKAEAVAEVVGGIAEGCRKSGCALVGGEMAEHPGVMNPDDYDLAGFVVGVVDKPKILGPEKVSEGDVILGLPSSGIHSNGYSLVRKVAIEGKTVEELNQPLEELGGESLADAVLRPTT
;
A
#
# COMPACT_ATOMS: atom_id res chain seq x y z
N GLU A 1 0.82 6.55 20.74
CA GLU A 1 0.86 5.09 20.96
C GLU A 1 2.19 4.46 20.54
N VAL A 2 2.94 5.05 19.59
CA VAL A 2 4.31 4.64 19.25
C VAL A 2 5.23 5.00 20.42
N ILE A 3 6.04 4.06 20.89
CA ILE A 3 6.97 4.22 22.02
C ILE A 3 8.39 4.12 21.49
N GLY A 4 9.22 5.14 21.79
CA GLY A 4 10.62 5.21 21.39
C GLY A 4 10.85 6.20 20.26
N GLY A 5 12.11 6.32 19.84
CA GLY A 5 12.58 7.20 18.77
C GLY A 5 13.38 6.43 17.73
N LEU A 6 13.97 7.15 16.78
CA LEU A 6 14.84 6.58 15.74
C LEU A 6 16.07 5.90 16.36
N GLY A 7 16.48 4.77 15.76
CA GLY A 7 17.72 4.07 16.08
C GLY A 7 17.58 2.78 16.90
N GLY A 8 16.35 2.36 17.22
CA GLY A 8 16.10 1.03 17.79
C GLY A 8 16.01 -0.05 16.71
N PHE A 9 16.35 -1.31 17.02
CA PHE A 9 16.18 -2.45 16.10
C PHE A 9 14.74 -2.95 16.06
N GLY A 10 13.97 -2.77 17.13
CA GLY A 10 12.57 -3.12 17.20
C GLY A 10 11.72 -1.90 17.44
N SER A 11 10.50 -1.91 16.88
CA SER A 11 9.52 -0.86 17.08
C SER A 11 8.56 -1.25 18.20
N CYS A 12 8.23 -0.29 19.06
CA CYS A 12 7.31 -0.51 20.15
C CYS A 12 6.00 0.25 19.91
N PHE A 13 4.90 -0.43 20.08
CA PHE A 13 3.55 0.14 20.02
C PHE A 13 2.80 -0.16 21.31
N SER A 14 2.15 0.84 21.91
CA SER A 14 1.44 0.67 23.17
C SER A 14 0.14 -0.11 22.96
N ALA A 15 0.02 -1.23 23.61
CA ALA A 15 -1.22 -2.02 23.67
C ALA A 15 -2.20 -1.52 24.77
N ALA A 16 -1.96 -0.38 25.38
CA ALA A 16 -2.75 0.11 26.51
C ALA A 16 -4.24 0.32 26.16
N ALA A 17 -4.54 0.71 24.91
CA ALA A 17 -5.92 0.90 24.47
C ALA A 17 -6.70 -0.44 24.34
N LEU A 18 -6.01 -1.57 24.20
CA LEU A 18 -6.64 -2.89 24.03
C LEU A 18 -7.22 -3.45 25.34
N LYS A 19 -6.84 -2.89 26.49
CA LYS A 19 -7.33 -3.33 27.82
C LYS A 19 -8.85 -3.14 28.01
N ASP A 20 -9.46 -2.23 27.23
CA ASP A 20 -10.89 -1.95 27.31
C ASP A 20 -11.72 -2.82 26.36
N MET A 21 -11.07 -3.72 25.60
CA MET A 21 -11.70 -4.72 24.75
C MET A 21 -12.07 -5.97 25.56
N GLU A 22 -13.12 -6.68 25.16
CA GLU A 22 -13.58 -7.89 25.83
C GLU A 22 -12.63 -9.07 25.57
N GLU A 23 -12.32 -9.33 24.31
CA GLU A 23 -11.37 -10.39 23.89
C GLU A 23 -10.61 -9.91 22.62
N PRO A 24 -9.55 -9.08 22.78
CA PRO A 24 -8.84 -8.51 21.64
C PRO A 24 -8.12 -9.60 20.82
N VAL A 25 -8.36 -9.60 19.51
CA VAL A 25 -7.72 -10.50 18.54
C VAL A 25 -6.89 -9.64 17.59
N LEU A 26 -5.60 -9.95 17.46
CA LEU A 26 -4.74 -9.32 16.47
C LEU A 26 -4.97 -9.96 15.10
N VAL A 27 -5.12 -9.11 14.10
CA VAL A 27 -5.24 -9.49 12.68
C VAL A 27 -4.06 -8.90 11.95
N SER A 28 -3.38 -9.69 11.13
CA SER A 28 -2.22 -9.24 10.37
C SER A 28 -2.34 -9.63 8.90
N GLY A 29 -1.84 -8.76 8.04
CA GLY A 29 -1.72 -8.98 6.60
C GLY A 29 -0.35 -8.55 6.10
N THR A 30 0.09 -9.15 5.01
CA THR A 30 1.31 -8.75 4.30
C THR A 30 1.04 -8.83 2.80
N ASP A 31 1.41 -7.78 2.08
CA ASP A 31 1.25 -7.71 0.63
C ASP A 31 2.32 -6.80 0.02
N GLY A 32 2.36 -6.76 -1.31
CA GLY A 32 3.19 -5.88 -2.11
C GLY A 32 2.37 -5.03 -3.07
N VAL A 33 3.03 -4.18 -3.85
CA VAL A 33 2.37 -3.36 -4.89
C VAL A 33 2.24 -4.12 -6.20
N GLY A 34 3.16 -5.04 -6.47
CA GLY A 34 3.18 -5.80 -7.70
C GLY A 34 3.64 -5.00 -8.92
N THR A 35 3.16 -5.39 -10.11
CA THR A 35 3.70 -4.90 -11.39
C THR A 35 3.37 -3.45 -11.73
N LYS A 36 2.59 -2.73 -10.92
CA LYS A 36 2.43 -1.27 -10.97
C LYS A 36 3.78 -0.56 -10.77
N LEU A 37 4.68 -1.14 -9.95
CA LEU A 37 6.01 -0.60 -9.71
C LEU A 37 6.82 -0.39 -11.00
N ALA A 38 6.66 -1.27 -11.99
CA ALA A 38 7.34 -1.10 -13.28
C ALA A 38 6.91 0.16 -14.03
N ILE A 39 5.69 0.65 -13.83
CA ILE A 39 5.22 1.91 -14.40
C ILE A 39 5.81 3.10 -13.62
N ALA A 40 5.84 3.01 -12.29
CA ALA A 40 6.47 4.02 -11.45
C ALA A 40 7.96 4.20 -11.79
N GLN A 41 8.66 3.10 -12.01
CA GLN A 41 10.07 3.07 -12.44
C GLN A 41 10.24 3.68 -13.84
N LEU A 42 9.42 3.27 -14.82
CA LEU A 42 9.43 3.81 -16.19
C LEU A 42 9.24 5.33 -16.22
N LEU A 43 8.31 5.84 -15.41
CA LEU A 43 7.94 7.25 -15.36
C LEU A 43 8.81 8.05 -14.36
N ASN A 44 9.68 7.39 -13.59
CA ASN A 44 10.45 7.95 -12.48
C ASN A 44 9.56 8.77 -11.53
N ARG A 45 8.42 8.18 -11.13
CA ARG A 45 7.41 8.77 -10.24
C ARG A 45 7.09 7.76 -9.13
N HIS A 46 7.57 8.01 -7.91
CA HIS A 46 7.59 7.03 -6.83
C HIS A 46 6.68 7.38 -5.64
N ASN A 47 6.10 8.59 -5.64
CA ASN A 47 5.37 9.15 -4.51
C ASN A 47 3.98 8.54 -4.25
N THR A 48 3.42 7.76 -5.20
CA THR A 48 2.06 7.19 -5.06
C THR A 48 2.07 5.71 -4.66
N VAL A 49 3.07 4.95 -5.07
CA VAL A 49 3.11 3.50 -4.86
C VAL A 49 3.26 3.09 -3.39
N GLY A 50 3.74 3.99 -2.54
CA GLY A 50 3.74 3.77 -1.09
C GLY A 50 2.32 3.75 -0.49
N GLU A 51 1.42 4.59 -1.01
CA GLU A 51 0.00 4.55 -0.62
C GLU A 51 -0.65 3.25 -1.08
N ASP A 52 -0.35 2.79 -2.30
CA ASP A 52 -0.81 1.50 -2.78
C ASP A 52 -0.38 0.35 -1.85
N LEU A 53 0.88 0.36 -1.40
CA LEU A 53 1.40 -0.67 -0.49
C LEU A 53 0.59 -0.75 0.80
N VAL A 54 0.32 0.40 1.43
CA VAL A 54 -0.46 0.43 2.66
C VAL A 54 -1.89 -0.01 2.42
N ALA A 55 -2.53 0.46 1.35
CA ALA A 55 -3.89 0.11 1.01
C ALA A 55 -4.04 -1.41 0.77
N MET A 56 -3.13 -2.03 0.00
CA MET A 56 -3.15 -3.48 -0.25
C MET A 56 -3.11 -4.29 1.04
N CYS A 57 -2.27 -3.89 2.00
CA CYS A 57 -2.18 -4.59 3.29
C CYS A 57 -3.41 -4.31 4.19
N VAL A 58 -3.88 -3.08 4.24
CA VAL A 58 -5.01 -2.67 5.10
C VAL A 58 -6.32 -3.28 4.61
N ASP A 59 -6.52 -3.33 3.30
CA ASP A 59 -7.71 -3.92 2.68
C ASP A 59 -7.85 -5.42 2.97
N ASP A 60 -6.79 -6.10 3.33
CA ASP A 60 -6.83 -7.51 3.76
C ASP A 60 -7.38 -7.71 5.17
N ILE A 61 -7.19 -6.76 6.07
CA ILE A 61 -7.61 -6.89 7.48
C ILE A 61 -8.95 -6.22 7.79
N VAL A 62 -9.30 -5.17 7.06
CA VAL A 62 -10.57 -4.43 7.25
C VAL A 62 -11.81 -5.31 7.03
N PRO A 63 -11.87 -6.21 6.02
CA PRO A 63 -13.01 -7.11 5.84
C PRO A 63 -13.25 -8.08 6.99
N MET A 64 -12.25 -8.27 7.86
CA MET A 64 -12.41 -9.04 9.10
C MET A 64 -12.97 -8.21 10.26
N GLY A 65 -13.22 -6.91 10.04
CA GLY A 65 -13.65 -5.98 11.07
C GLY A 65 -12.50 -5.45 11.93
N ALA A 66 -11.26 -5.63 11.49
CA ALA A 66 -10.08 -5.19 12.24
C ALA A 66 -9.79 -3.70 11.98
N GLU A 67 -9.43 -3.01 13.05
CA GLU A 67 -8.94 -1.63 13.02
C GLU A 67 -7.41 -1.65 12.91
N PRO A 68 -6.80 -1.00 11.91
CA PRO A 68 -5.34 -0.96 11.76
C PRO A 68 -4.67 -0.28 12.95
N LEU A 69 -3.59 -0.86 13.48
CA LEU A 69 -2.81 -0.30 14.58
C LEU A 69 -1.47 0.27 14.11
N PHE A 70 -0.68 -0.57 13.45
CA PHE A 70 0.64 -0.17 12.98
C PHE A 70 1.06 -0.91 11.70
N PHE A 71 2.03 -0.33 11.02
CA PHE A 71 2.57 -0.77 9.75
C PHE A 71 4.10 -0.83 9.79
N LEU A 72 4.65 -1.80 9.09
CA LEU A 72 6.08 -1.95 8.79
C LEU A 72 6.25 -2.16 7.30
N ASP A 73 7.31 -1.63 6.72
CA ASP A 73 7.65 -1.83 5.32
C ASP A 73 8.98 -2.57 5.13
N TYR A 74 9.16 -3.14 3.97
CA TYR A 74 10.43 -3.62 3.46
C TYR A 74 10.66 -3.08 2.05
N VAL A 75 11.76 -2.34 1.89
CA VAL A 75 12.15 -1.74 0.61
C VAL A 75 13.39 -2.45 0.09
N ALA A 76 13.23 -3.30 -0.92
CA ALA A 76 14.33 -3.94 -1.65
C ALA A 76 14.72 -3.06 -2.85
N VAL A 77 15.97 -2.70 -2.99
CA VAL A 77 16.45 -1.87 -4.11
C VAL A 77 17.65 -2.52 -4.80
N GLY A 78 17.77 -2.37 -6.12
CA GLY A 78 18.95 -2.78 -6.85
C GLY A 78 20.16 -1.90 -6.53
N LYS A 79 19.92 -0.57 -6.44
CA LYS A 79 20.88 0.42 -5.98
C LYS A 79 20.16 1.54 -5.24
N LEU A 80 20.68 1.93 -4.09
CA LEU A 80 20.10 3.00 -3.28
C LEU A 80 20.13 4.34 -4.04
N LYS A 81 18.92 4.90 -4.22
CA LYS A 81 18.66 6.27 -4.69
C LYS A 81 17.84 6.96 -3.61
N ALA A 82 18.49 7.81 -2.82
CA ALA A 82 17.90 8.38 -1.61
C ALA A 82 16.59 9.15 -1.89
N GLU A 83 16.55 9.90 -2.99
CA GLU A 83 15.38 10.69 -3.40
C GLU A 83 14.18 9.77 -3.73
N ALA A 84 14.38 8.73 -4.52
CA ALA A 84 13.32 7.79 -4.90
C ALA A 84 12.79 7.03 -3.68
N VAL A 85 13.67 6.59 -2.78
CA VAL A 85 13.27 5.93 -1.53
C VAL A 85 12.51 6.89 -0.63
N ALA A 86 12.92 8.16 -0.55
CA ALA A 86 12.20 9.18 0.24
C ALA A 86 10.77 9.42 -0.30
N GLU A 87 10.58 9.42 -1.63
CA GLU A 87 9.24 9.51 -2.24
C GLU A 87 8.39 8.29 -1.89
N VAL A 88 8.94 7.08 -2.01
CA VAL A 88 8.23 5.83 -1.65
C VAL A 88 7.81 5.85 -0.19
N VAL A 89 8.74 6.13 0.73
CA VAL A 89 8.46 6.17 2.18
C VAL A 89 7.48 7.30 2.51
N GLY A 90 7.57 8.44 1.81
CA GLY A 90 6.58 9.51 1.90
C GLY A 90 5.16 9.05 1.55
N GLY A 91 5.02 8.27 0.48
CA GLY A 91 3.76 7.63 0.10
C GLY A 91 3.26 6.62 1.14
N ILE A 92 4.16 5.81 1.71
CA ILE A 92 3.80 4.88 2.81
C ILE A 92 3.27 5.65 4.02
N ALA A 93 3.97 6.72 4.42
CA ALA A 93 3.55 7.56 5.54
C ALA A 93 2.16 8.20 5.30
N GLU A 94 1.89 8.65 4.06
CA GLU A 94 0.58 9.19 3.68
C GLU A 94 -0.51 8.11 3.70
N GLY A 95 -0.25 6.91 3.20
CA GLY A 95 -1.16 5.78 3.28
C GLY A 95 -1.48 5.40 4.73
N CYS A 96 -0.47 5.35 5.59
CA CYS A 96 -0.64 5.11 7.03
C CYS A 96 -1.48 6.21 7.70
N ARG A 97 -1.26 7.48 7.33
CA ARG A 97 -2.07 8.61 7.82
C ARG A 97 -3.54 8.50 7.42
N LYS A 98 -3.81 8.10 6.16
CA LYS A 98 -5.16 7.92 5.62
C LYS A 98 -5.90 6.76 6.29
N SER A 99 -5.21 5.66 6.54
CA SER A 99 -5.78 4.46 7.20
C SER A 99 -5.80 4.53 8.73
N GLY A 100 -5.25 5.60 9.32
CA GLY A 100 -5.22 5.79 10.77
C GLY A 100 -4.24 4.87 11.50
N CYS A 101 -3.32 4.19 10.81
CA CYS A 101 -2.32 3.35 11.43
C CYS A 101 -0.97 4.06 11.59
N ALA A 102 -0.14 3.58 12.51
CA ALA A 102 1.17 4.15 12.76
C ALA A 102 2.24 3.45 11.93
N LEU A 103 3.01 4.20 11.13
CA LEU A 103 4.26 3.69 10.55
C LEU A 103 5.30 3.63 11.67
N VAL A 104 5.60 2.43 12.17
CA VAL A 104 6.46 2.26 13.36
C VAL A 104 7.89 1.90 13.02
N GLY A 105 8.17 1.51 11.78
CA GLY A 105 9.51 1.15 11.31
C GLY A 105 9.44 0.44 9.99
N GLY A 106 10.56 -0.14 9.60
CA GLY A 106 10.71 -0.89 8.36
C GLY A 106 12.15 -1.35 8.19
N GLU A 107 12.45 -1.91 7.03
CA GLU A 107 13.78 -2.37 6.65
C GLU A 107 14.05 -1.99 5.19
N MET A 108 15.32 -1.79 4.87
CA MET A 108 15.76 -1.53 3.51
C MET A 108 17.06 -2.26 3.21
N ALA A 109 17.15 -2.89 2.03
CA ALA A 109 18.36 -3.56 1.61
C ALA A 109 18.66 -3.35 0.12
N GLU A 110 19.95 -3.19 -0.20
CA GLU A 110 20.44 -3.27 -1.57
C GLU A 110 20.69 -4.73 -1.97
N HIS A 111 20.30 -5.06 -3.21
CA HIS A 111 20.45 -6.39 -3.79
C HIS A 111 21.29 -6.36 -5.09
N PRO A 112 22.57 -5.97 -5.01
CA PRO A 112 23.43 -5.90 -6.19
C PRO A 112 23.63 -7.30 -6.80
N GLY A 113 23.47 -7.40 -8.11
CA GLY A 113 23.58 -8.67 -8.84
C GLY A 113 22.33 -9.57 -8.79
N VAL A 114 21.32 -9.22 -7.98
CA VAL A 114 20.01 -9.87 -7.92
C VAL A 114 18.95 -9.02 -8.60
N MET A 115 18.99 -7.70 -8.37
CA MET A 115 18.11 -6.72 -8.99
C MET A 115 18.91 -5.79 -9.91
N ASN A 116 18.27 -5.27 -10.98
CA ASN A 116 18.91 -4.20 -11.77
C ASN A 116 19.02 -2.92 -10.92
N PRO A 117 19.99 -2.03 -11.21
CA PRO A 117 20.20 -0.83 -10.39
C PRO A 117 18.99 0.09 -10.22
N ASP A 118 18.08 0.10 -11.19
CA ASP A 118 16.90 0.98 -11.19
C ASP A 118 15.64 0.28 -10.63
N ASP A 119 15.73 -1.03 -10.38
CA ASP A 119 14.62 -1.81 -9.88
C ASP A 119 14.49 -1.68 -8.35
N TYR A 120 13.27 -1.71 -7.88
CA TYR A 120 12.93 -1.89 -6.47
C TYR A 120 11.66 -2.72 -6.32
N ASP A 121 11.49 -3.32 -5.16
CA ASP A 121 10.28 -4.01 -4.76
C ASP A 121 9.89 -3.59 -3.34
N LEU A 122 8.59 -3.67 -3.06
CA LEU A 122 8.00 -3.23 -1.81
C LEU A 122 7.18 -4.35 -1.20
N ALA A 123 7.36 -4.58 0.08
CA ALA A 123 6.48 -5.42 0.88
C ALA A 123 6.04 -4.65 2.14
N GLY A 124 4.77 -4.78 2.49
CA GLY A 124 4.20 -4.19 3.70
C GLY A 124 3.71 -5.25 4.66
N PHE A 125 3.65 -4.88 5.92
CA PHE A 125 3.10 -5.71 6.98
C PHE A 125 2.26 -4.83 7.91
N VAL A 126 0.97 -5.13 7.99
CA VAL A 126 0.02 -4.43 8.86
C VAL A 126 -0.40 -5.33 10.03
N VAL A 127 -0.57 -4.72 11.18
CA VAL A 127 -1.22 -5.34 12.32
C VAL A 127 -2.40 -4.46 12.73
N GLY A 128 -3.56 -5.10 12.84
CA GLY A 128 -4.78 -4.50 13.36
C GLY A 128 -5.34 -5.31 14.54
N VAL A 129 -6.43 -4.84 15.08
CA VAL A 129 -7.13 -5.49 16.19
C VAL A 129 -8.64 -5.49 15.96
N VAL A 130 -9.28 -6.55 16.38
CA VAL A 130 -10.75 -6.66 16.44
C VAL A 130 -11.15 -7.35 17.73
N ASP A 131 -12.26 -6.94 18.32
CA ASP A 131 -12.84 -7.69 19.44
C ASP A 131 -13.44 -9.00 18.91
N LYS A 132 -13.13 -10.13 19.50
CA LYS A 132 -13.50 -11.45 18.97
C LYS A 132 -15.00 -11.58 18.61
N PRO A 133 -15.96 -11.08 19.42
CA PRO A 133 -17.37 -11.11 19.05
C PRO A 133 -17.71 -10.27 17.81
N LYS A 134 -16.83 -9.31 17.44
CA LYS A 134 -17.02 -8.40 16.32
C LYS A 134 -16.34 -8.84 15.03
N ILE A 135 -15.57 -9.92 15.05
CA ILE A 135 -14.96 -10.46 13.83
C ILE A 135 -16.03 -10.68 12.77
N LEU A 136 -15.81 -10.15 11.59
CA LEU A 136 -16.67 -10.34 10.43
C LEU A 136 -16.29 -11.64 9.71
N GLY A 137 -17.30 -12.38 9.29
CA GLY A 137 -17.13 -13.65 8.59
C GLY A 137 -18.41 -14.08 7.89
N PRO A 138 -18.35 -15.10 7.03
CA PRO A 138 -19.49 -15.57 6.24
C PRO A 138 -20.70 -16.00 7.09
N GLU A 139 -20.46 -16.40 8.33
CA GLU A 139 -21.51 -16.80 9.29
C GLU A 139 -22.40 -15.63 9.74
N LYS A 140 -21.98 -14.38 9.49
CA LYS A 140 -22.75 -13.18 9.80
C LYS A 140 -23.58 -12.67 8.62
N VAL A 141 -23.42 -13.27 7.44
CA VAL A 141 -24.17 -12.90 6.23
C VAL A 141 -25.48 -13.63 6.18
N SER A 142 -26.57 -12.91 5.92
CA SER A 142 -27.93 -13.44 5.92
C SER A 142 -28.68 -13.06 4.65
N GLU A 143 -29.68 -13.89 4.29
CA GLU A 143 -30.61 -13.54 3.21
C GLU A 143 -31.37 -12.26 3.55
N GLY A 144 -31.33 -11.28 2.63
CA GLY A 144 -31.95 -9.97 2.82
C GLY A 144 -30.99 -8.86 3.21
N ASP A 145 -29.72 -9.17 3.42
CA ASP A 145 -28.67 -8.16 3.64
C ASP A 145 -28.53 -7.23 2.42
N VAL A 146 -28.27 -5.97 2.69
CA VAL A 146 -28.07 -4.95 1.67
C VAL A 146 -26.61 -4.91 1.24
N ILE A 147 -26.36 -5.02 -0.06
CA ILE A 147 -25.04 -4.87 -0.65
C ILE A 147 -24.75 -3.39 -0.87
N LEU A 148 -23.68 -2.89 -0.23
CA LEU A 148 -23.17 -1.54 -0.43
C LEU A 148 -21.95 -1.58 -1.35
N GLY A 149 -21.93 -0.72 -2.37
CA GLY A 149 -20.79 -0.56 -3.28
C GLY A 149 -20.07 0.76 -2.99
N LEU A 150 -18.76 0.71 -2.84
CA LEU A 150 -17.88 1.89 -2.81
C LEU A 150 -17.27 2.10 -4.19
N PRO A 151 -17.28 3.32 -4.75
CA PRO A 151 -16.63 3.57 -6.04
C PRO A 151 -15.11 3.41 -5.90
N SER A 152 -14.49 2.82 -6.91
CA SER A 152 -13.03 2.72 -7.00
C SER A 152 -12.40 4.07 -7.33
N SER A 153 -11.22 4.37 -6.77
CA SER A 153 -10.42 5.55 -7.12
C SER A 153 -9.77 5.44 -8.51
N GLY A 154 -9.65 4.23 -9.02
CA GLY A 154 -9.03 3.91 -10.30
C GLY A 154 -8.81 2.40 -10.45
N ILE A 155 -7.73 2.01 -11.11
CA ILE A 155 -7.37 0.60 -11.33
C ILE A 155 -6.87 -0.06 -10.03
N HIS A 156 -6.49 0.72 -9.04
CA HIS A 156 -5.83 0.31 -7.80
C HIS A 156 -4.43 -0.30 -8.07
N SER A 157 -4.15 -1.53 -7.57
CA SER A 157 -2.82 -2.16 -7.71
C SER A 157 -2.86 -3.52 -8.40
N ASN A 158 -4.03 -4.11 -8.63
CA ASN A 158 -4.17 -5.41 -9.27
C ASN A 158 -4.37 -5.31 -10.79
N GLY A 159 -3.99 -6.37 -11.51
CA GLY A 159 -4.18 -6.46 -12.96
C GLY A 159 -3.19 -5.64 -13.80
N TYR A 160 -2.13 -5.10 -13.22
CA TYR A 160 -1.18 -4.22 -13.91
C TYR A 160 -0.33 -4.92 -14.97
N SER A 161 -0.18 -6.23 -14.95
CA SER A 161 0.41 -6.96 -16.08
C SER A 161 -0.39 -6.76 -17.37
N LEU A 162 -1.73 -6.75 -17.27
CA LEU A 162 -2.60 -6.46 -18.41
C LEU A 162 -2.57 -4.96 -18.77
N VAL A 163 -2.67 -4.07 -17.79
CA VAL A 163 -2.59 -2.61 -18.01
C VAL A 163 -1.31 -2.24 -18.76
N ARG A 164 -0.17 -2.77 -18.33
CA ARG A 164 1.11 -2.54 -19.02
C ARG A 164 1.07 -3.00 -20.47
N LYS A 165 0.54 -4.19 -20.72
CA LYS A 165 0.46 -4.76 -22.06
C LYS A 165 -0.45 -3.98 -23.00
N VAL A 166 -1.62 -3.54 -22.52
CA VAL A 166 -2.64 -2.93 -23.40
C VAL A 166 -2.55 -1.40 -23.47
N ALA A 167 -2.01 -0.75 -22.46
CA ALA A 167 -2.04 0.70 -22.35
C ALA A 167 -0.66 1.37 -22.35
N ILE A 168 0.42 0.66 -21.96
CA ILE A 168 1.75 1.24 -21.78
C ILE A 168 2.73 0.78 -22.87
N GLU A 169 2.74 -0.51 -23.21
CA GLU A 169 3.69 -1.04 -24.19
C GLU A 169 3.63 -0.30 -25.52
N GLY A 170 4.82 0.04 -26.05
CA GLY A 170 4.97 0.75 -27.33
C GLY A 170 4.78 2.27 -27.24
N LYS A 171 4.52 2.84 -26.07
CA LYS A 171 4.41 4.29 -25.88
C LYS A 171 5.69 4.86 -25.25
N THR A 172 6.02 6.08 -25.65
CA THR A 172 7.09 6.87 -25.03
C THR A 172 6.60 7.52 -23.72
N VAL A 173 7.54 7.93 -22.87
CA VAL A 173 7.22 8.67 -21.63
C VAL A 173 6.47 9.97 -21.95
N GLU A 174 6.84 10.65 -23.04
CA GLU A 174 6.16 11.86 -23.51
C GLU A 174 4.70 11.58 -23.87
N GLU A 175 4.43 10.50 -24.61
CA GLU A 175 3.06 10.11 -24.99
C GLU A 175 2.22 9.75 -23.76
N LEU A 176 2.82 9.07 -22.77
CA LEU A 176 2.13 8.69 -21.52
C LEU A 176 1.75 9.91 -20.68
N ASN A 177 2.50 11.00 -20.77
CA ASN A 177 2.24 12.24 -20.03
C ASN A 177 1.37 13.25 -20.80
N GLN A 178 0.93 12.94 -22.04
CA GLN A 178 0.01 13.83 -22.76
C GLN A 178 -1.40 13.74 -22.19
N PRO A 179 -2.09 14.87 -22.04
CA PRO A 179 -3.51 14.87 -21.68
C PRO A 179 -4.36 14.12 -22.71
N LEU A 180 -5.27 13.30 -22.25
CA LEU A 180 -6.21 12.54 -23.08
C LEU A 180 -7.64 13.06 -22.86
N GLU A 181 -8.32 13.39 -23.97
CA GLU A 181 -9.70 13.88 -23.92
C GLU A 181 -10.65 12.83 -23.32
N GLU A 182 -10.42 11.55 -23.62
CA GLU A 182 -11.17 10.40 -23.12
C GLU A 182 -11.05 10.21 -21.60
N LEU A 183 -9.97 10.75 -20.99
CA LEU A 183 -9.75 10.78 -19.56
C LEU A 183 -10.09 12.13 -18.92
N GLY A 184 -10.87 12.97 -19.63
CA GLY A 184 -11.24 14.29 -19.12
C GLY A 184 -10.08 15.28 -19.02
N GLY A 185 -9.01 15.08 -19.79
CA GLY A 185 -7.80 15.90 -19.79
C GLY A 185 -6.70 15.41 -18.86
N GLU A 186 -6.90 14.30 -18.17
CA GLU A 186 -5.85 13.63 -17.39
C GLU A 186 -4.91 12.85 -18.32
N SER A 187 -3.64 12.73 -17.95
CA SER A 187 -2.71 11.88 -18.69
C SER A 187 -2.90 10.40 -18.34
N LEU A 188 -2.49 9.50 -19.24
CA LEU A 188 -2.47 8.07 -18.94
C LEU A 188 -1.52 7.77 -17.78
N ALA A 189 -0.38 8.46 -17.69
CA ALA A 189 0.56 8.35 -16.59
C ALA A 189 -0.09 8.64 -15.23
N ASP A 190 -0.90 9.70 -15.13
CA ASP A 190 -1.61 10.05 -13.90
C ASP A 190 -2.68 9.01 -13.55
N ALA A 191 -3.47 8.61 -14.55
CA ALA A 191 -4.55 7.64 -14.38
C ALA A 191 -4.04 6.27 -13.87
N VAL A 192 -2.91 5.77 -14.42
CA VAL A 192 -2.35 4.47 -14.02
C VAL A 192 -1.52 4.51 -12.75
N LEU A 193 -1.04 5.69 -12.33
CA LEU A 193 -0.33 5.87 -11.05
C LEU A 193 -1.22 6.41 -9.94
N ARG A 194 -2.51 6.64 -10.19
CA ARG A 194 -3.44 7.04 -9.14
C ARG A 194 -3.41 6.01 -8.02
N PRO A 195 -3.19 6.45 -6.74
CA PRO A 195 -3.10 5.51 -5.63
C PRO A 195 -4.44 4.86 -5.32
N THR A 196 -4.36 3.68 -4.74
CA THR A 196 -5.49 2.98 -4.11
C THR A 196 -5.96 3.76 -2.89
N THR A 197 -7.25 3.95 -2.74
CA THR A 197 -7.86 4.65 -1.59
C THR A 197 -9.08 3.89 -1.09
#